data_2eaa0fc21739818db487af5772ae0562
#
_entry.id   2eaa0fc21739818db487af5772ae0562
#
_cell.length_a   1.000
_cell.length_b   1.000
_cell.length_c   1.000
_cell.angle_alpha   90.00
_cell.angle_beta   90.00
_cell.angle_gamma   90.00
#
_symmetry.space_group_name_H-M   'P 1'
#
loop_
_entity.id
_entity.type
_entity.pdbx_description
1 polymer ?
#
loop_
_entity_poly.entity_id
_entity_poly.type
_entity_poly.pdbx_seq_one_letter_code
_entity_poly.pdbx_strand_id
1 'polypeptide(L)'
;MFFKLLREALKVKQVRSKILFTIFIVLVFRIGTSITVPGVNANSLNALSGLSFLNMLSLVSGNAMKNFSVFALGVSPYITASIVVQLLQMDILPKFVEWGKQGEVGRRKLNQATRYIALGLAFVQSIGITAGFNTLAGAQLLKTALTPQVFVMIGIILTAGSMIVTWLGEQITDKGYGNGVSMIIFAGIVASIPEMIQGIYVDYFVNVPSSRINSSIIFVIILIITVLLIIYFTTYVQQAEYKIPIQYTKVAQGAPSSSYLPLKVNPAGVIPVIFASSITAAPAAILQFLSATGHDWAWVRTAQEMLATTSPTGIAMYALLIILFTFFYTFVQINPEKAAENLQKSGAYIHGVRPGKGTEEYMSKLLRRLATVGSLFLGVISILPIVAKDVFGFSEAVAFGGTSLLIIISTGIEGIKQLEGYLLKRKYVGFMDRTE
;
A
#
# COMPACT_ATOMS: atom_id res chain seq x y z
N MET A 1 1.82 23.28 12.59
CA MET A 1 2.56 23.38 11.33
C MET A 1 1.72 22.92 10.13
N PHE A 2 1.14 21.73 10.17
CA PHE A 2 0.31 21.15 9.10
C PHE A 2 -0.87 22.03 8.64
N PHE A 3 -1.71 22.52 9.56
CA PHE A 3 -2.85 23.39 9.21
C PHE A 3 -2.44 24.71 8.54
N LYS A 4 -1.29 25.29 8.95
CA LYS A 4 -0.75 26.49 8.31
C LYS A 4 -0.31 26.19 6.87
N LEU A 5 0.37 25.07 6.66
CA LEU A 5 0.84 24.59 5.37
C LEU A 5 -0.35 24.27 4.42
N LEU A 6 -1.39 23.60 4.95
CA LEU A 6 -2.62 23.32 4.20
C LEU A 6 -3.35 24.62 3.80
N ARG A 7 -3.45 25.58 4.72
CA ARG A 7 -4.06 26.89 4.44
C ARG A 7 -3.29 27.67 3.36
N GLU A 8 -1.96 27.64 3.40
CA GLU A 8 -1.12 28.26 2.37
C GLU A 8 -1.24 27.53 1.02
N ALA A 9 -1.28 26.20 1.03
CA ALA A 9 -1.49 25.38 -0.17
C ALA A 9 -2.85 25.66 -0.84
N LEU A 10 -3.92 25.80 -0.07
CA LEU A 10 -5.26 26.12 -0.57
C LEU A 10 -5.38 27.52 -1.18
N LYS A 11 -4.52 28.47 -0.81
CA LYS A 11 -4.46 29.80 -1.44
C LYS A 11 -3.89 29.72 -2.86
N VAL A 12 -3.13 28.70 -3.19
CA VAL A 12 -2.53 28.52 -4.52
C VAL A 12 -3.52 27.82 -5.44
N LYS A 13 -4.03 28.54 -6.48
CA LYS A 13 -5.05 28.03 -7.41
C LYS A 13 -4.69 26.65 -8.00
N GLN A 14 -3.46 26.45 -8.44
CA GLN A 14 -3.01 25.17 -9.02
C GLN A 14 -3.03 24.02 -8.01
N VAL A 15 -2.54 24.23 -6.77
CA VAL A 15 -2.52 23.22 -5.71
C VAL A 15 -3.93 22.92 -5.23
N ARG A 16 -4.75 23.96 -5.06
CA ARG A 16 -6.17 23.82 -4.69
C ARG A 16 -6.93 22.97 -5.70
N SER A 17 -6.73 23.23 -7.02
CA SER A 17 -7.37 22.43 -8.07
C SER A 17 -6.98 20.95 -7.99
N LYS A 18 -5.72 20.63 -7.75
CA LYS A 18 -5.23 19.26 -7.59
C LYS A 18 -5.83 18.57 -6.36
N ILE A 19 -5.89 19.26 -5.22
CA ILE A 19 -6.47 18.72 -3.99
C ILE A 19 -7.97 18.46 -4.19
N LEU A 20 -8.72 19.43 -4.74
CA LEU A 20 -10.15 19.26 -5.00
C LEU A 20 -10.43 18.13 -5.98
N PHE A 21 -9.62 18.01 -7.03
CA PHE A 21 -9.73 16.89 -7.97
C PHE A 21 -9.50 15.54 -7.29
N THR A 22 -8.49 15.43 -6.43
CA THR A 22 -8.24 14.20 -5.66
C THR A 22 -9.42 13.85 -4.74
N ILE A 23 -9.95 14.85 -4.01
CA ILE A 23 -11.13 14.66 -3.15
C ILE A 23 -12.33 14.20 -3.99
N PHE A 24 -12.56 14.80 -5.14
CA PHE A 24 -13.64 14.42 -6.04
C PHE A 24 -13.52 12.95 -6.50
N ILE A 25 -12.33 12.52 -6.94
CA ILE A 25 -12.09 11.12 -7.33
C ILE A 25 -12.29 10.16 -6.15
N VAL A 26 -11.83 10.52 -4.95
CA VAL A 26 -12.05 9.72 -3.74
C VAL A 26 -13.54 9.60 -3.41
N LEU A 27 -14.34 10.65 -3.59
CA LEU A 27 -15.80 10.58 -3.42
C LEU A 27 -16.43 9.64 -4.45
N VAL A 28 -16.03 9.73 -5.73
CA VAL A 28 -16.51 8.80 -6.77
C VAL A 28 -16.15 7.35 -6.41
N PHE A 29 -14.91 7.10 -5.96
CA PHE A 29 -14.51 5.78 -5.47
C PHE A 29 -15.39 5.33 -4.32
N ARG A 30 -15.67 6.19 -3.34
CA ARG A 30 -16.51 5.85 -2.17
C ARG A 30 -17.95 5.50 -2.55
N ILE A 31 -18.53 6.23 -3.49
CA ILE A 31 -19.87 5.90 -4.02
C ILE A 31 -19.84 4.51 -4.68
N GLY A 32 -18.82 4.23 -5.48
CA GLY A 32 -18.67 2.93 -6.14
C GLY A 32 -18.51 1.75 -5.17
N THR A 33 -17.86 1.95 -4.00
CA THR A 33 -17.74 0.90 -2.97
C THR A 33 -19.08 0.55 -2.29
N SER A 34 -20.10 1.38 -2.43
CA SER A 34 -21.46 1.14 -1.91
C SER A 34 -22.37 0.43 -2.90
N ILE A 35 -21.99 0.32 -4.18
CA ILE A 35 -22.76 -0.33 -5.22
C ILE A 35 -22.47 -1.83 -5.19
N THR A 36 -23.41 -2.62 -4.68
CA THR A 36 -23.30 -4.10 -4.63
C THR A 36 -23.42 -4.71 -6.02
N VAL A 37 -22.74 -5.85 -6.23
CA VAL A 37 -22.88 -6.63 -7.46
C VAL A 37 -24.33 -7.12 -7.60
N PRO A 38 -24.95 -7.02 -8.80
CA PRO A 38 -26.33 -7.47 -9.03
C PRO A 38 -26.51 -8.95 -8.67
N GLY A 39 -27.62 -9.26 -8.00
CA GLY A 39 -27.95 -10.63 -7.63
C GLY A 39 -27.39 -11.14 -6.30
N VAL A 40 -26.59 -10.33 -5.59
CA VAL A 40 -26.05 -10.70 -4.28
C VAL A 40 -27.10 -10.57 -3.18
N ASN A 41 -27.08 -11.50 -2.24
CA ASN A 41 -27.97 -11.51 -1.07
C ASN A 41 -27.32 -10.76 0.10
N ALA A 42 -27.89 -9.61 0.46
CA ALA A 42 -27.36 -8.79 1.56
C ALA A 42 -27.34 -9.50 2.92
N ASN A 43 -28.29 -10.39 3.18
CA ASN A 43 -28.37 -11.14 4.45
C ASN A 43 -27.20 -12.12 4.61
N SER A 44 -26.74 -12.73 3.52
CA SER A 44 -25.59 -13.64 3.54
C SER A 44 -24.27 -12.90 3.75
N LEU A 45 -24.17 -11.63 3.33
CA LEU A 45 -22.98 -10.80 3.59
C LEU A 45 -22.82 -10.47 5.08
N ASN A 46 -23.92 -10.24 5.80
CA ASN A 46 -23.88 -9.99 7.25
C ASN A 46 -23.35 -11.19 8.04
N ALA A 47 -23.64 -12.41 7.58
CA ALA A 47 -23.12 -13.64 8.19
C ALA A 47 -21.59 -13.81 7.99
N LEU A 48 -21.05 -13.21 6.95
CA LEU A 48 -19.63 -13.27 6.61
C LEU A 48 -18.79 -12.17 7.29
N SER A 49 -19.42 -11.16 7.87
CA SER A 49 -18.72 -9.98 8.45
C SER A 49 -17.79 -10.31 9.62
N GLY A 50 -17.93 -11.49 10.26
CA GLY A 50 -17.06 -11.97 11.34
C GLY A 50 -15.80 -12.72 10.91
N LEU A 51 -15.54 -12.88 9.62
CA LEU A 51 -14.39 -13.64 9.14
C LEU A 51 -13.14 -12.79 9.02
N SER A 52 -12.07 -13.12 9.77
CA SER A 52 -10.79 -12.39 9.82
C SER A 52 -10.17 -12.18 8.45
N PHE A 53 -10.28 -13.16 7.54
CA PHE A 53 -9.76 -13.09 6.18
C PHE A 53 -10.45 -11.98 5.36
N LEU A 54 -11.76 -11.87 5.45
CA LEU A 54 -12.53 -10.82 4.76
C LEU A 54 -12.21 -9.44 5.31
N ASN A 55 -11.95 -9.36 6.59
CA ASN A 55 -11.52 -8.12 7.21
C ASN A 55 -10.18 -7.65 6.64
N MET A 56 -9.18 -8.52 6.46
CA MET A 56 -7.90 -8.16 5.84
C MET A 56 -8.05 -7.69 4.38
N LEU A 57 -8.83 -8.41 3.56
CA LEU A 57 -9.09 -8.01 2.17
C LEU A 57 -9.87 -6.70 2.08
N SER A 58 -10.79 -6.47 3.01
CA SER A 58 -11.60 -5.24 3.04
C SER A 58 -10.78 -3.99 3.33
N LEU A 59 -9.64 -4.11 4.01
CA LEU A 59 -8.73 -2.99 4.27
C LEU A 59 -8.17 -2.37 2.99
N VAL A 60 -7.69 -3.23 2.09
CA VAL A 60 -7.10 -2.78 0.81
C VAL A 60 -8.17 -2.28 -0.15
N SER A 61 -9.40 -2.80 -0.04
CA SER A 61 -10.53 -2.44 -0.89
C SER A 61 -11.47 -1.36 -0.29
N GLY A 62 -11.19 -0.87 0.92
CA GLY A 62 -11.99 0.17 1.57
C GLY A 62 -13.41 -0.25 1.91
N ASN A 63 -13.59 -1.43 2.51
CA ASN A 63 -14.88 -2.08 2.81
C ASN A 63 -15.72 -2.51 1.58
N ALA A 64 -15.22 -2.28 0.37
CA ALA A 64 -15.87 -2.70 -0.85
C ALA A 64 -16.09 -4.22 -0.90
N MET A 65 -15.18 -4.98 -0.27
CA MET A 65 -15.25 -6.43 -0.19
C MET A 65 -16.36 -6.91 0.77
N LYS A 66 -16.54 -6.27 1.92
CA LYS A 66 -17.63 -6.61 2.86
C LYS A 66 -18.99 -6.50 2.22
N ASN A 67 -19.17 -5.47 1.37
CA ASN A 67 -20.41 -5.22 0.66
C ASN A 67 -20.53 -6.01 -0.65
N PHE A 68 -19.51 -6.81 -1.00
CA PHE A 68 -19.40 -7.45 -2.30
C PHE A 68 -19.73 -6.48 -3.43
N SER A 69 -19.12 -5.31 -3.39
CA SER A 69 -19.40 -4.22 -4.32
C SER A 69 -18.70 -4.46 -5.66
N VAL A 70 -19.09 -3.68 -6.67
CA VAL A 70 -18.43 -3.68 -7.99
C VAL A 70 -16.92 -3.40 -7.85
N PHE A 71 -16.51 -2.64 -6.83
CA PHE A 71 -15.10 -2.32 -6.54
C PHE A 71 -14.45 -3.25 -5.51
N ALA A 72 -15.03 -4.44 -5.26
CA ALA A 72 -14.54 -5.36 -4.21
C ALA A 72 -13.08 -5.75 -4.35
N LEU A 73 -12.57 -5.96 -5.57
CA LEU A 73 -11.16 -6.26 -5.82
C LEU A 73 -10.22 -5.04 -5.58
N GLY A 74 -10.77 -3.82 -5.60
CA GLY A 74 -9.98 -2.60 -5.45
C GLY A 74 -8.85 -2.50 -6.46
N VAL A 75 -7.67 -2.03 -6.00
CA VAL A 75 -6.44 -1.90 -6.80
C VAL A 75 -5.50 -3.11 -6.67
N SER A 76 -5.88 -4.15 -5.91
CA SER A 76 -5.01 -5.30 -5.60
C SER A 76 -4.46 -6.01 -6.86
N PRO A 77 -5.26 -6.32 -7.91
CA PRO A 77 -4.74 -6.97 -9.11
C PRO A 77 -3.70 -6.12 -9.85
N TYR A 78 -3.90 -4.80 -9.86
CA TYR A 78 -2.94 -3.87 -10.48
C TYR A 78 -1.63 -3.80 -9.70
N ILE A 79 -1.67 -3.82 -8.37
CA ILE A 79 -0.47 -3.85 -7.53
C ILE A 79 0.32 -5.13 -7.83
N THR A 80 -0.33 -6.29 -7.81
CA THR A 80 0.30 -7.58 -8.13
C THR A 80 0.92 -7.56 -9.54
N ALA A 81 0.19 -7.06 -10.54
CA ALA A 81 0.71 -6.92 -11.90
C ALA A 81 1.93 -5.99 -11.98
N SER A 82 1.90 -4.88 -11.26
CA SER A 82 3.02 -3.93 -11.18
C SER A 82 4.28 -4.57 -10.61
N ILE A 83 4.12 -5.41 -9.57
CA ILE A 83 5.23 -6.18 -9.00
C ILE A 83 5.82 -7.13 -10.03
N VAL A 84 4.96 -7.91 -10.70
CA VAL A 84 5.38 -8.85 -11.74
C VAL A 84 6.16 -8.13 -12.83
N VAL A 85 5.67 -7.00 -13.33
CA VAL A 85 6.36 -6.20 -14.34
C VAL A 85 7.70 -5.65 -13.84
N GLN A 86 7.77 -5.18 -12.58
CA GLN A 86 9.01 -4.70 -11.99
C GLN A 86 10.05 -5.83 -11.83
N LEU A 87 9.62 -7.03 -11.44
CA LEU A 87 10.49 -8.21 -11.39
C LEU A 87 11.00 -8.58 -12.78
N LEU A 88 10.13 -8.57 -13.80
CA LEU A 88 10.51 -8.89 -15.19
C LEU A 88 11.50 -7.87 -15.79
N GLN A 89 11.55 -6.64 -15.26
CA GLN A 89 12.53 -5.63 -15.65
C GLN A 89 13.94 -5.89 -15.08
N MET A 90 14.08 -6.77 -14.07
CA MET A 90 15.37 -7.11 -13.46
C MET A 90 16.05 -8.28 -14.17
N ASP A 91 16.45 -8.07 -15.41
CA ASP A 91 17.21 -9.00 -16.25
C ASP A 91 16.54 -10.38 -16.50
N ILE A 92 15.22 -10.53 -16.19
CA ILE A 92 14.49 -11.77 -16.46
C ILE A 92 14.04 -11.82 -17.92
N LEU A 93 13.44 -10.72 -18.42
CA LEU A 93 12.99 -10.63 -19.82
C LEU A 93 13.68 -9.45 -20.54
N PRO A 94 14.50 -9.72 -21.58
CA PRO A 94 15.27 -8.68 -22.28
C PRO A 94 14.41 -7.52 -22.80
N LYS A 95 13.20 -7.80 -23.30
CA LYS A 95 12.26 -6.76 -23.78
C LYS A 95 11.84 -5.78 -22.69
N PHE A 96 11.59 -6.26 -21.46
CA PHE A 96 11.19 -5.41 -20.33
C PHE A 96 12.37 -4.57 -19.84
N VAL A 97 13.57 -5.12 -19.88
CA VAL A 97 14.82 -4.40 -19.57
C VAL A 97 15.06 -3.27 -20.58
N GLU A 98 14.91 -3.55 -21.87
CA GLU A 98 15.03 -2.53 -22.93
C GLU A 98 14.01 -1.41 -22.75
N TRP A 99 12.73 -1.75 -22.46
CA TRP A 99 11.71 -0.74 -22.20
C TRP A 99 12.06 0.11 -20.96
N GLY A 100 12.63 -0.48 -19.91
CA GLY A 100 13.13 0.25 -18.74
C GLY A 100 14.22 1.29 -19.05
N LYS A 101 15.01 1.05 -20.14
CA LYS A 101 16.08 1.96 -20.62
C LYS A 101 15.57 3.03 -21.59
N GLN A 102 14.40 2.85 -22.25
CA GLN A 102 13.86 3.75 -23.26
C GLN A 102 13.20 5.04 -22.72
N GLY A 103 13.33 5.35 -21.42
CA GLY A 103 12.76 6.56 -20.83
C GLY A 103 11.22 6.58 -20.85
N GLU A 104 10.61 7.70 -21.26
CA GLU A 104 9.14 7.86 -21.22
C GLU A 104 8.38 6.90 -22.16
N VAL A 105 8.93 6.63 -23.35
CA VAL A 105 8.28 5.73 -24.32
C VAL A 105 8.23 4.30 -23.79
N GLY A 106 9.33 3.84 -23.20
CA GLY A 106 9.40 2.53 -22.56
C GLY A 106 8.49 2.43 -21.33
N ARG A 107 8.41 3.49 -20.54
CA ARG A 107 7.53 3.56 -19.37
C ARG A 107 6.04 3.42 -19.74
N ARG A 108 5.62 4.02 -20.86
CA ARG A 108 4.25 3.83 -21.39
C ARG A 108 3.97 2.39 -21.78
N LYS A 109 4.93 1.70 -22.43
CA LYS A 109 4.81 0.27 -22.78
C LYS A 109 4.71 -0.62 -21.53
N LEU A 110 5.53 -0.34 -20.51
CA LEU A 110 5.50 -1.05 -19.24
C LEU A 110 4.16 -0.87 -18.50
N ASN A 111 3.64 0.35 -18.45
CA ASN A 111 2.33 0.62 -17.87
C ASN A 111 1.21 -0.11 -18.63
N GLN A 112 1.30 -0.16 -19.95
CA GLN A 112 0.34 -0.90 -20.77
C GLN A 112 0.40 -2.41 -20.51
N ALA A 113 1.60 -2.99 -20.41
CA ALA A 113 1.78 -4.40 -20.04
C ALA A 113 1.23 -4.69 -18.65
N THR A 114 1.47 -3.78 -17.68
CA THR A 114 0.91 -3.88 -16.32
C THR A 114 -0.62 -3.94 -16.35
N ARG A 115 -1.27 -3.10 -17.14
CA ARG A 115 -2.75 -3.11 -17.27
C ARG A 115 -3.28 -4.42 -17.84
N TYR A 116 -2.63 -4.99 -18.86
CA TYR A 116 -3.06 -6.29 -19.43
C TYR A 116 -2.88 -7.44 -18.45
N ILE A 117 -1.76 -7.49 -17.72
CA ILE A 117 -1.53 -8.48 -16.68
C ILE A 117 -2.54 -8.29 -15.54
N ALA A 118 -2.80 -7.05 -15.14
CA ALA A 118 -3.79 -6.72 -14.11
C ALA A 118 -5.20 -7.18 -14.49
N LEU A 119 -5.60 -7.02 -15.74
CA LEU A 119 -6.89 -7.48 -16.25
C LEU A 119 -7.03 -9.00 -16.14
N GLY A 120 -6.01 -9.75 -16.55
CA GLY A 120 -6.00 -11.22 -16.42
C GLY A 120 -6.05 -11.68 -14.96
N LEU A 121 -5.23 -11.07 -14.09
CA LEU A 121 -5.22 -11.36 -12.67
C LEU A 121 -6.54 -10.99 -11.99
N ALA A 122 -7.13 -9.84 -12.32
CA ALA A 122 -8.43 -9.43 -11.80
C ALA A 122 -9.53 -10.44 -12.13
N PHE A 123 -9.54 -10.96 -13.35
CA PHE A 123 -10.52 -11.96 -13.77
C PHE A 123 -10.36 -13.27 -12.99
N VAL A 124 -9.14 -13.78 -12.86
CA VAL A 124 -8.88 -15.01 -12.08
C VAL A 124 -9.23 -14.81 -10.60
N GLN A 125 -8.80 -13.68 -10.00
CA GLN A 125 -9.12 -13.37 -8.60
C GLN A 125 -10.62 -13.18 -8.37
N SER A 126 -11.35 -12.57 -9.30
CA SER A 126 -12.80 -12.36 -9.18
C SER A 126 -13.56 -13.67 -9.10
N ILE A 127 -13.18 -14.65 -9.91
CA ILE A 127 -13.79 -16.00 -9.88
C ILE A 127 -13.47 -16.68 -8.55
N GLY A 128 -12.18 -16.64 -8.12
CA GLY A 128 -11.75 -17.25 -6.86
C GLY A 128 -12.48 -16.67 -5.64
N ILE A 129 -12.58 -15.35 -5.58
CA ILE A 129 -13.26 -14.66 -4.49
C ILE A 129 -14.76 -14.97 -4.49
N THR A 130 -15.42 -14.96 -5.66
CA THR A 130 -16.85 -15.27 -5.77
C THR A 130 -17.15 -16.70 -5.30
N ALA A 131 -16.32 -17.67 -5.68
CA ALA A 131 -16.44 -19.04 -5.24
C ALA A 131 -16.20 -19.18 -3.73
N GLY A 132 -15.15 -18.55 -3.20
CA GLY A 132 -14.82 -18.55 -1.78
C GLY A 132 -15.95 -17.96 -0.92
N PHE A 133 -16.48 -16.80 -1.33
CA PHE A 133 -17.63 -16.18 -0.64
C PHE A 133 -18.88 -17.05 -0.66
N ASN A 134 -19.17 -17.68 -1.80
CA ASN A 134 -20.33 -18.55 -1.89
C ASN A 134 -20.23 -19.77 -0.97
N THR A 135 -19.05 -20.37 -0.87
CA THR A 135 -18.81 -21.51 0.03
C THR A 135 -18.94 -21.09 1.49
N LEU A 136 -18.34 -19.96 1.86
CA LEU A 136 -18.39 -19.42 3.22
C LEU A 136 -19.81 -18.98 3.61
N ALA A 137 -20.62 -18.51 2.67
CA ALA A 137 -22.03 -18.15 2.87
C ALA A 137 -22.99 -19.36 2.85
N GLY A 138 -22.48 -20.58 2.90
CA GLY A 138 -23.30 -21.78 2.83
C GLY A 138 -24.08 -21.92 1.52
N ALA A 139 -23.45 -21.57 0.40
CA ALA A 139 -24.00 -21.57 -0.95
C ALA A 139 -25.21 -20.61 -1.18
N GLN A 140 -25.36 -19.58 -0.34
CA GLN A 140 -26.46 -18.60 -0.41
C GLN A 140 -25.98 -17.16 -0.75
N LEU A 141 -24.77 -16.99 -1.28
CA LEU A 141 -24.26 -15.66 -1.64
C LEU A 141 -25.15 -14.98 -2.69
N LEU A 142 -25.66 -15.73 -3.63
CA LEU A 142 -26.47 -15.23 -4.73
C LEU A 142 -27.93 -15.65 -4.57
N LYS A 143 -28.85 -14.79 -5.00
CA LYS A 143 -30.28 -15.08 -5.06
C LYS A 143 -30.64 -16.11 -6.14
N THR A 144 -29.77 -16.27 -7.14
CA THR A 144 -29.91 -17.20 -8.27
C THR A 144 -28.94 -18.36 -8.13
N ALA A 145 -29.30 -19.52 -8.68
CA ALA A 145 -28.42 -20.67 -8.72
C ALA A 145 -27.11 -20.36 -9.41
N LEU A 146 -25.99 -20.82 -8.84
CA LEU A 146 -24.64 -20.61 -9.36
C LEU A 146 -24.42 -21.45 -10.62
N THR A 147 -24.81 -20.91 -11.76
CA THR A 147 -24.44 -21.45 -13.06
C THR A 147 -23.08 -20.92 -13.49
N PRO A 148 -22.31 -21.65 -14.33
CA PRO A 148 -21.04 -21.15 -14.88
C PRO A 148 -21.18 -19.77 -15.53
N GLN A 149 -22.32 -19.49 -16.15
CA GLN A 149 -22.62 -18.19 -16.79
C GLN A 149 -22.68 -17.05 -15.76
N VAL A 150 -23.27 -17.28 -14.58
CA VAL A 150 -23.36 -16.29 -13.50
C VAL A 150 -21.97 -16.02 -12.91
N PHE A 151 -21.12 -17.04 -12.76
CA PHE A 151 -19.71 -16.85 -12.34
C PHE A 151 -18.93 -15.97 -13.31
N VAL A 152 -19.03 -16.23 -14.60
CA VAL A 152 -18.36 -15.44 -15.63
C VAL A 152 -18.89 -14.01 -15.63
N MET A 153 -20.19 -13.81 -15.50
CA MET A 153 -20.81 -12.47 -15.43
C MET A 153 -20.29 -11.68 -14.23
N ILE A 154 -20.27 -12.25 -13.05
CA ILE A 154 -19.74 -11.62 -11.83
C ILE A 154 -18.23 -11.34 -12.01
N GLY A 155 -17.50 -12.31 -12.58
CA GLY A 155 -16.10 -12.16 -12.91
C GLY A 155 -15.82 -10.94 -13.79
N ILE A 156 -16.62 -10.73 -14.83
CA ILE A 156 -16.50 -9.57 -15.72
C ILE A 156 -16.83 -8.27 -14.96
N ILE A 157 -17.91 -8.25 -14.15
CA ILE A 157 -18.32 -7.05 -13.38
C ILE A 157 -17.22 -6.63 -12.42
N LEU A 158 -16.69 -7.56 -11.62
CA LEU A 158 -15.63 -7.29 -10.65
C LEU A 158 -14.32 -6.86 -11.34
N THR A 159 -13.98 -7.49 -12.46
CA THR A 159 -12.81 -7.12 -13.27
C THR A 159 -12.95 -5.70 -13.82
N ALA A 160 -14.11 -5.39 -14.41
CA ALA A 160 -14.39 -4.03 -14.88
C ALA A 160 -14.31 -3.00 -13.76
N GLY A 161 -14.87 -3.33 -12.58
CA GLY A 161 -14.77 -2.49 -11.38
C GLY A 161 -13.33 -2.23 -10.95
N SER A 162 -12.49 -3.26 -10.89
CA SER A 162 -11.06 -3.13 -10.57
C SER A 162 -10.30 -2.26 -11.58
N MET A 163 -10.60 -2.41 -12.87
CA MET A 163 -9.98 -1.58 -13.90
C MET A 163 -10.42 -0.11 -13.81
N ILE A 164 -11.68 0.15 -13.45
CA ILE A 164 -12.17 1.52 -13.17
C ILE A 164 -11.43 2.12 -11.97
N VAL A 165 -11.29 1.38 -10.87
CA VAL A 165 -10.57 1.85 -9.68
C VAL A 165 -9.11 2.15 -9.99
N THR A 166 -8.46 1.28 -10.78
CA THR A 166 -7.09 1.50 -11.27
C THR A 166 -7.00 2.78 -12.09
N TRP A 167 -7.93 2.99 -13.03
CA TRP A 167 -8.00 4.21 -13.84
C TRP A 167 -8.22 5.46 -12.98
N LEU A 168 -9.08 5.40 -11.96
CA LEU A 168 -9.26 6.49 -10.99
C LEU A 168 -7.94 6.81 -10.27
N GLY A 169 -7.17 5.79 -9.87
CA GLY A 169 -5.84 5.95 -9.28
C GLY A 169 -4.87 6.65 -10.25
N GLU A 170 -4.83 6.24 -11.50
CA GLU A 170 -4.00 6.89 -12.52
C GLU A 170 -4.40 8.36 -12.73
N GLN A 171 -5.70 8.68 -12.76
CA GLN A 171 -6.16 10.08 -12.86
C GLN A 171 -5.69 10.94 -11.67
N ILE A 172 -5.67 10.39 -10.46
CA ILE A 172 -5.11 11.10 -9.29
C ILE A 172 -3.61 11.32 -9.49
N THR A 173 -2.87 10.33 -9.95
CA THR A 173 -1.42 10.45 -10.17
C THR A 173 -1.10 11.51 -11.23
N ASP A 174 -1.86 11.57 -12.32
CA ASP A 174 -1.60 12.47 -13.44
C ASP A 174 -2.07 13.93 -13.16
N LYS A 175 -3.27 14.08 -12.65
CA LYS A 175 -3.94 15.40 -12.51
C LYS A 175 -4.17 15.84 -11.07
N GLY A 176 -4.06 14.91 -10.13
CA GLY A 176 -4.36 15.15 -8.73
C GLY A 176 -3.11 15.43 -7.90
N TYR A 177 -3.17 14.94 -6.68
CA TYR A 177 -2.22 15.13 -5.62
C TYR A 177 -1.81 13.78 -5.03
N GLY A 178 -0.53 13.50 -4.96
CA GLY A 178 0.00 12.25 -4.42
C GLY A 178 0.09 11.11 -5.43
N ASN A 179 0.48 9.93 -4.93
CA ASN A 179 0.40 8.68 -5.67
C ASN A 179 -1.05 8.20 -5.62
N GLY A 180 -1.73 8.10 -6.77
CA GLY A 180 -3.15 7.82 -6.82
C GLY A 180 -3.56 6.47 -6.25
N VAL A 181 -2.76 5.42 -6.49
CA VAL A 181 -3.01 4.08 -5.93
C VAL A 181 -2.94 4.13 -4.39
N SER A 182 -1.88 4.75 -3.85
CA SER A 182 -1.73 4.94 -2.40
C SER A 182 -2.86 5.79 -1.80
N MET A 183 -3.32 6.82 -2.52
CA MET A 183 -4.44 7.67 -2.09
C MET A 183 -5.78 6.94 -2.06
N ILE A 184 -6.03 6.03 -3.00
CA ILE A 184 -7.24 5.19 -3.00
C ILE A 184 -7.21 4.23 -1.81
N ILE A 185 -6.08 3.56 -1.56
CA ILE A 185 -5.92 2.68 -0.40
C ILE A 185 -6.08 3.47 0.90
N PHE A 186 -5.43 4.62 1.00
CA PHE A 186 -5.57 5.54 2.14
C PHE A 186 -7.02 5.92 2.39
N ALA A 187 -7.74 6.32 1.34
CA ALA A 187 -9.16 6.69 1.43
C ALA A 187 -10.02 5.50 1.88
N GLY A 188 -9.71 4.30 1.39
CA GLY A 188 -10.37 3.07 1.82
C GLY A 188 -10.18 2.79 3.31
N ILE A 189 -8.94 2.88 3.79
CA ILE A 189 -8.62 2.63 5.20
C ILE A 189 -9.25 3.70 6.11
N VAL A 190 -9.15 4.98 5.74
CA VAL A 190 -9.77 6.07 6.53
C VAL A 190 -11.29 5.91 6.61
N ALA A 191 -11.93 5.44 5.54
CA ALA A 191 -13.37 5.18 5.52
C ALA A 191 -13.80 4.01 6.41
N SER A 192 -12.91 3.09 6.77
CA SER A 192 -13.21 1.98 7.69
C SER A 192 -13.00 2.33 9.17
N ILE A 193 -12.35 3.47 9.49
CA ILE A 193 -12.10 3.89 10.88
C ILE A 193 -13.39 4.01 11.71
N PRO A 194 -14.50 4.60 11.23
CA PRO A 194 -15.73 4.69 12.01
C PRO A 194 -16.30 3.32 12.39
N GLU A 195 -16.30 2.35 11.47
CA GLU A 195 -16.75 0.98 11.75
C GLU A 195 -15.84 0.29 12.78
N MET A 196 -14.52 0.52 12.66
CA MET A 196 -13.55 -0.01 13.63
C MET A 196 -13.81 0.54 15.03
N ILE A 197 -14.04 1.84 15.17
CA ILE A 197 -14.37 2.47 16.45
C ILE A 197 -15.68 1.91 17.01
N GLN A 198 -16.69 1.75 16.16
CA GLN A 198 -17.97 1.14 16.54
C GLN A 198 -17.79 -0.32 16.99
N GLY A 199 -16.98 -1.11 16.29
CA GLY A 199 -16.66 -2.49 16.67
C GLY A 199 -15.99 -2.55 18.04
N ILE A 200 -14.99 -1.71 18.31
CA ILE A 200 -14.33 -1.61 19.62
C ILE A 200 -15.35 -1.24 20.70
N TYR A 201 -16.23 -0.27 20.42
CA TYR A 201 -17.27 0.13 21.38
C TYR A 201 -18.22 -1.02 21.71
N VAL A 202 -18.70 -1.75 20.71
CA VAL A 202 -19.60 -2.89 20.91
C VAL A 202 -18.92 -4.02 21.67
N ASP A 203 -17.67 -4.37 21.30
CA ASP A 203 -16.94 -5.50 21.89
C ASP A 203 -16.53 -5.25 23.34
N TYR A 204 -16.17 -4.02 23.70
CA TYR A 204 -15.62 -3.70 25.02
C TYR A 204 -16.62 -3.01 25.97
N PHE A 205 -17.75 -2.50 25.48
CA PHE A 205 -18.72 -1.79 26.33
C PHE A 205 -20.15 -2.34 26.25
N VAL A 206 -20.59 -2.84 25.10
CA VAL A 206 -21.98 -3.34 24.92
C VAL A 206 -22.09 -4.81 25.29
N ASN A 207 -21.18 -5.63 24.78
CA ASN A 207 -21.23 -7.10 24.94
C ASN A 207 -20.54 -7.61 26.22
N VAL A 208 -20.14 -6.70 27.14
CA VAL A 208 -19.38 -7.05 28.35
C VAL A 208 -20.29 -6.97 29.58
N PRO A 209 -20.29 -7.99 30.45
CA PRO A 209 -20.99 -7.94 31.73
C PRO A 209 -20.50 -6.74 32.60
N SER A 210 -21.44 -6.13 33.36
CA SER A 210 -21.15 -4.95 34.20
C SER A 210 -19.97 -5.14 35.14
N SER A 211 -19.69 -6.38 35.57
CA SER A 211 -18.56 -6.72 36.46
C SER A 211 -17.19 -6.56 35.80
N ARG A 212 -17.11 -6.53 34.48
CA ARG A 212 -15.85 -6.44 33.72
C ARG A 212 -15.63 -5.10 33.02
N ILE A 213 -16.53 -4.13 33.19
CA ILE A 213 -16.43 -2.81 32.54
C ILE A 213 -15.11 -2.11 32.92
N ASN A 214 -14.66 -2.19 34.16
CA ASN A 214 -13.41 -1.57 34.58
C ASN A 214 -12.17 -2.17 33.84
N SER A 215 -12.15 -3.49 33.64
CA SER A 215 -11.08 -4.12 32.86
C SER A 215 -11.14 -3.71 31.37
N SER A 216 -12.33 -3.60 30.81
CA SER A 216 -12.51 -3.12 29.44
C SER A 216 -12.01 -1.68 29.23
N ILE A 217 -12.26 -0.80 30.17
CA ILE A 217 -11.74 0.58 30.14
C ILE A 217 -10.20 0.57 30.13
N ILE A 218 -9.58 -0.23 30.98
CA ILE A 218 -8.11 -0.35 31.05
C ILE A 218 -7.58 -0.88 29.70
N PHE A 219 -8.22 -1.89 29.12
CA PHE A 219 -7.84 -2.42 27.81
C PHE A 219 -7.93 -1.37 26.70
N VAL A 220 -9.01 -0.59 26.64
CA VAL A 220 -9.17 0.48 25.64
C VAL A 220 -8.11 1.58 25.83
N ILE A 221 -7.77 1.94 27.06
CA ILE A 221 -6.69 2.91 27.34
C ILE A 221 -5.35 2.37 26.86
N ILE A 222 -5.01 1.11 27.15
CA ILE A 222 -3.78 0.47 26.69
C ILE A 222 -3.74 0.44 25.16
N LEU A 223 -4.85 0.12 24.53
CA LEU A 223 -4.97 0.10 23.07
C LEU A 223 -4.70 1.48 22.47
N ILE A 224 -5.31 2.54 23.00
CA ILE A 224 -5.08 3.91 22.54
C ILE A 224 -3.60 4.30 22.69
N ILE A 225 -2.98 4.00 23.84
CA ILE A 225 -1.56 4.27 24.09
C ILE A 225 -0.70 3.50 23.08
N THR A 226 -0.99 2.23 22.83
CA THR A 226 -0.26 1.41 21.87
C THR A 226 -0.36 1.97 20.44
N VAL A 227 -1.56 2.37 20.00
CA VAL A 227 -1.77 3.00 18.69
C VAL A 227 -0.98 4.31 18.59
N LEU A 228 -1.02 5.16 19.60
CA LEU A 228 -0.25 6.42 19.62
C LEU A 228 1.26 6.18 19.58
N LEU A 229 1.76 5.17 20.30
CA LEU A 229 3.18 4.78 20.23
C LEU A 229 3.58 4.28 18.85
N ILE A 230 2.74 3.45 18.22
CA ILE A 230 2.97 2.99 16.83
C ILE A 230 3.02 4.18 15.87
N ILE A 231 2.07 5.11 15.97
CA ILE A 231 2.03 6.32 15.14
C ILE A 231 3.30 7.15 15.34
N TYR A 232 3.67 7.40 16.58
CA TYR A 232 4.87 8.19 16.91
C TYR A 232 6.14 7.55 16.36
N PHE A 233 6.36 6.26 16.65
CA PHE A 233 7.54 5.52 16.23
C PHE A 233 7.62 5.38 14.70
N THR A 234 6.50 5.08 14.06
CA THR A 234 6.41 4.99 12.60
C THR A 234 6.74 6.34 11.95
N THR A 235 6.17 7.43 12.46
CA THR A 235 6.41 8.77 11.93
C THR A 235 7.89 9.15 12.09
N TYR A 236 8.48 8.84 13.25
CA TYR A 236 9.89 9.11 13.53
C TYR A 236 10.81 8.38 12.54
N VAL A 237 10.62 7.08 12.33
CA VAL A 237 11.45 6.29 11.41
C VAL A 237 11.21 6.68 9.95
N GLN A 238 9.98 6.98 9.55
CA GLN A 238 9.65 7.37 8.17
C GLN A 238 10.19 8.75 7.79
N GLN A 239 10.38 9.65 8.76
CA GLN A 239 10.97 10.97 8.54
C GLN A 239 12.49 10.97 8.70
N ALA A 240 13.06 9.93 9.30
CA ALA A 240 14.50 9.86 9.54
C ALA A 240 15.29 9.80 8.23
N GLU A 241 16.30 10.66 8.12
CA GLU A 241 17.16 10.79 6.94
C GLU A 241 18.62 10.63 7.33
N TYR A 242 19.35 9.81 6.56
CA TYR A 242 20.80 9.72 6.62
C TYR A 242 21.40 10.73 5.66
N LYS A 243 22.18 11.69 6.16
CA LYS A 243 22.76 12.78 5.38
C LYS A 243 24.18 12.41 4.97
N ILE A 244 24.40 12.18 3.67
CA ILE A 244 25.73 11.93 3.10
C ILE A 244 26.36 13.25 2.74
N PRO A 245 27.55 13.61 3.29
CA PRO A 245 28.26 14.83 2.91
C PRO A 245 28.79 14.70 1.48
N ILE A 246 28.43 15.65 0.62
CA ILE A 246 28.89 15.75 -0.76
C ILE A 246 29.61 17.09 -0.96
N GLN A 247 30.62 17.08 -1.83
CA GLN A 247 31.37 18.28 -2.22
C GLN A 247 31.27 18.46 -3.74
N TYR A 248 31.20 19.71 -4.18
CA TYR A 248 31.20 20.07 -5.60
C TYR A 248 32.57 20.54 -6.02
N THR A 249 33.07 20.10 -7.19
CA THR A 249 34.35 20.50 -7.76
C THR A 249 34.35 21.95 -8.25
N LYS A 250 33.19 22.47 -8.70
CA LYS A 250 33.03 23.86 -9.11
C LYS A 250 32.09 24.55 -8.13
N VAL A 251 32.64 25.44 -7.30
CA VAL A 251 31.86 26.29 -6.40
C VAL A 251 31.71 27.64 -7.07
N ALA A 252 30.47 28.08 -7.33
CA ALA A 252 30.22 29.45 -7.71
C ALA A 252 30.62 30.38 -6.55
N GLN A 253 31.25 31.53 -6.84
CA GLN A 253 31.65 32.50 -5.82
C GLN A 253 30.44 32.82 -4.90
N GLY A 254 30.59 32.48 -3.60
CA GLY A 254 29.55 32.73 -2.59
C GLY A 254 28.60 31.55 -2.29
N ALA A 255 28.66 30.39 -2.99
CA ALA A 255 27.90 29.22 -2.64
C ALA A 255 28.63 28.32 -1.62
N PRO A 256 27.93 27.66 -0.68
CA PRO A 256 28.56 26.72 0.23
C PRO A 256 29.16 25.55 -0.56
N SER A 257 30.45 25.28 -0.35
CA SER A 257 31.19 24.19 -1.02
C SER A 257 30.78 22.82 -0.58
N SER A 258 30.05 22.69 0.53
CA SER A 258 29.56 21.45 1.12
C SER A 258 28.06 21.42 1.11
N SER A 259 27.49 20.32 0.62
CA SER A 259 26.08 20.01 0.64
C SER A 259 25.91 18.58 1.17
N TYR A 260 24.69 18.11 1.34
CA TYR A 260 24.44 16.73 1.74
C TYR A 260 23.35 16.11 0.86
N LEU A 261 23.53 14.82 0.59
CA LEU A 261 22.52 14.00 -0.08
C LEU A 261 21.69 13.30 1.00
N PRO A 262 20.41 13.68 1.18
CA PRO A 262 19.55 13.03 2.16
C PRO A 262 19.06 11.69 1.61
N LEU A 263 19.27 10.60 2.35
CA LEU A 263 18.68 9.29 2.09
C LEU A 263 17.76 8.93 3.23
N LYS A 264 16.50 8.54 2.93
CA LYS A 264 15.58 8.04 3.96
C LYS A 264 16.14 6.77 4.62
N VAL A 265 15.96 6.61 5.92
CA VAL A 265 16.33 5.37 6.64
C VAL A 265 15.52 4.18 6.12
N ASN A 266 14.26 4.39 5.76
CA ASN A 266 13.45 3.43 5.02
C ASN A 266 13.18 3.95 3.60
N PRO A 267 14.08 3.71 2.62
CA PRO A 267 13.90 4.19 1.25
C PRO A 267 12.72 3.53 0.56
N ALA A 268 12.46 2.26 0.90
CA ALA A 268 11.36 1.47 0.32
C ALA A 268 9.96 1.96 0.75
N GLY A 269 9.85 2.74 1.85
CA GLY A 269 8.56 3.20 2.36
C GLY A 269 7.70 2.04 2.85
N VAL A 270 6.40 2.09 2.56
CA VAL A 270 5.43 1.02 2.91
C VAL A 270 5.12 0.08 1.74
N ILE A 271 5.64 0.35 0.56
CA ILE A 271 5.36 -0.42 -0.66
C ILE A 271 5.67 -1.92 -0.49
N PRO A 272 6.76 -2.34 0.17
CA PRO A 272 7.05 -3.75 0.43
C PRO A 272 5.94 -4.48 1.19
N VAL A 273 5.30 -3.80 2.13
CA VAL A 273 4.21 -4.38 2.93
C VAL A 273 2.95 -4.57 2.06
N ILE A 274 2.64 -3.57 1.21
CA ILE A 274 1.55 -3.67 0.24
C ILE A 274 1.82 -4.80 -0.76
N PHE A 275 3.08 -4.96 -1.19
CA PHE A 275 3.49 -6.03 -2.09
C PHE A 275 3.35 -7.41 -1.42
N ALA A 276 3.84 -7.58 -0.20
CA ALA A 276 3.70 -8.83 0.54
C ALA A 276 2.23 -9.22 0.69
N SER A 277 1.35 -8.29 1.09
CA SER A 277 -0.08 -8.55 1.23
C SER A 277 -0.76 -8.89 -0.12
N SER A 278 -0.39 -8.21 -1.20
CA SER A 278 -0.98 -8.47 -2.53
C SER A 278 -0.55 -9.82 -3.11
N ILE A 279 0.72 -10.20 -2.92
CA ILE A 279 1.24 -11.50 -3.38
C ILE A 279 0.64 -12.66 -2.58
N THR A 280 0.38 -12.48 -1.29
CA THR A 280 -0.29 -13.53 -0.50
C THR A 280 -1.78 -13.64 -0.84
N ALA A 281 -2.44 -12.53 -1.15
CA ALA A 281 -3.88 -12.51 -1.47
C ALA A 281 -4.24 -13.22 -2.77
N ALA A 282 -3.41 -13.12 -3.82
CA ALA A 282 -3.69 -13.72 -5.12
C ALA A 282 -3.73 -15.27 -5.08
N PRO A 283 -2.69 -15.98 -4.57
CA PRO A 283 -2.75 -17.43 -4.41
C PRO A 283 -3.83 -17.88 -3.41
N ALA A 284 -4.04 -17.13 -2.32
CA ALA A 284 -5.07 -17.44 -1.35
C ALA A 284 -6.47 -17.48 -1.99
N ALA A 285 -6.78 -16.57 -2.90
CA ALA A 285 -8.03 -16.57 -3.65
C ALA A 285 -8.17 -17.81 -4.56
N ILE A 286 -7.09 -18.24 -5.21
CA ILE A 286 -7.05 -19.44 -6.06
C ILE A 286 -7.26 -20.71 -5.20
N LEU A 287 -6.57 -20.80 -4.07
CA LEU A 287 -6.70 -21.94 -3.16
C LEU A 287 -8.10 -22.03 -2.55
N GLN A 288 -8.73 -20.90 -2.25
CA GLN A 288 -10.13 -20.88 -1.82
C GLN A 288 -11.08 -21.38 -2.91
N PHE A 289 -10.84 -21.01 -4.18
CA PHE A 289 -11.62 -21.55 -5.29
C PHE A 289 -11.47 -23.07 -5.40
N LEU A 290 -10.26 -23.60 -5.31
CA LEU A 290 -10.01 -25.04 -5.36
C LEU A 290 -10.72 -25.79 -4.22
N SER A 291 -10.64 -25.30 -3.00
CA SER A 291 -11.38 -25.84 -1.84
C SER A 291 -12.89 -25.78 -2.07
N ALA A 292 -13.41 -24.66 -2.59
CA ALA A 292 -14.82 -24.45 -2.85
C ALA A 292 -15.40 -25.40 -3.91
N THR A 293 -14.57 -25.85 -4.86
CA THR A 293 -14.94 -26.80 -5.92
C THR A 293 -14.81 -28.27 -5.52
N GLY A 294 -14.57 -28.56 -4.22
CA GLY A 294 -14.47 -29.92 -3.70
C GLY A 294 -13.09 -30.58 -3.88
N HIS A 295 -12.09 -29.82 -4.31
CA HIS A 295 -10.71 -30.31 -4.45
C HIS A 295 -9.91 -30.08 -3.16
N ASP A 296 -10.33 -30.76 -2.08
CA ASP A 296 -9.71 -30.67 -0.75
C ASP A 296 -8.44 -31.55 -0.65
N TRP A 297 -7.49 -31.30 -1.55
CA TRP A 297 -6.22 -32.01 -1.50
C TRP A 297 -5.38 -31.53 -0.30
N ALA A 298 -4.63 -32.46 0.31
CA ALA A 298 -3.79 -32.16 1.48
C ALA A 298 -2.84 -30.97 1.23
N TRP A 299 -2.28 -30.85 0.02
CA TRP A 299 -1.37 -29.75 -0.33
C TRP A 299 -2.10 -28.38 -0.40
N VAL A 300 -3.39 -28.36 -0.82
CA VAL A 300 -4.20 -27.11 -0.84
C VAL A 300 -4.39 -26.59 0.57
N ARG A 301 -4.69 -27.48 1.50
CA ARG A 301 -4.86 -27.17 2.91
C ARG A 301 -3.58 -26.63 3.55
N THR A 302 -2.47 -27.32 3.32
CA THR A 302 -1.14 -26.88 3.77
C THR A 302 -0.76 -25.50 3.17
N ALA A 303 -1.04 -25.30 1.88
CA ALA A 303 -0.76 -24.01 1.22
C ALA A 303 -1.65 -22.88 1.77
N GLN A 304 -2.93 -23.16 2.09
CA GLN A 304 -3.80 -22.19 2.75
C GLN A 304 -3.29 -21.82 4.14
N GLU A 305 -2.85 -22.80 4.94
CA GLU A 305 -2.26 -22.56 6.25
C GLU A 305 -0.97 -21.72 6.17
N MET A 306 -0.12 -21.98 5.18
CA MET A 306 1.12 -21.20 4.94
C MET A 306 0.86 -19.76 4.51
N LEU A 307 -0.27 -19.49 3.86
CA LEU A 307 -0.64 -18.14 3.43
C LEU A 307 -1.54 -17.42 4.45
N ALA A 308 -2.10 -18.15 5.42
CA ALA A 308 -2.97 -17.58 6.43
C ALA A 308 -2.13 -16.84 7.49
N THR A 309 -2.38 -15.55 7.64
CA THR A 309 -1.73 -14.71 8.67
C THR A 309 -2.16 -15.03 10.10
N THR A 310 -3.06 -16.00 10.30
CA THR A 310 -3.50 -16.53 11.60
C THR A 310 -2.61 -17.67 12.08
N SER A 311 -1.83 -18.30 11.19
CA SER A 311 -0.92 -19.38 11.54
C SER A 311 0.51 -18.87 11.81
N PRO A 312 1.29 -19.47 12.71
CA PRO A 312 2.69 -19.09 12.94
C PRO A 312 3.54 -19.19 11.66
N THR A 313 3.26 -20.20 10.83
CA THR A 313 3.94 -20.40 9.54
C THR A 313 3.60 -19.29 8.54
N GLY A 314 2.34 -18.86 8.48
CA GLY A 314 1.90 -17.75 7.64
C GLY A 314 2.46 -16.41 8.09
N ILE A 315 2.52 -16.15 9.40
CA ILE A 315 3.18 -14.94 9.95
C ILE A 315 4.67 -14.92 9.55
N ALA A 316 5.37 -16.05 9.69
CA ALA A 316 6.78 -16.15 9.32
C ALA A 316 7.00 -15.94 7.81
N MET A 317 6.13 -16.53 6.97
CA MET A 317 6.15 -16.32 5.52
C MET A 317 5.89 -14.86 5.15
N TYR A 318 4.91 -14.23 5.78
CA TYR A 318 4.59 -12.83 5.56
C TYR A 318 5.76 -11.92 5.95
N ALA A 319 6.40 -12.18 7.11
CA ALA A 319 7.61 -11.49 7.54
C ALA A 319 8.74 -11.61 6.53
N LEU A 320 8.99 -12.83 6.04
CA LEU A 320 10.03 -13.12 5.06
C LEU A 320 9.76 -12.37 3.75
N LEU A 321 8.51 -12.33 3.28
CA LEU A 321 8.12 -11.57 2.09
C LEU A 321 8.36 -10.06 2.29
N ILE A 322 8.01 -9.50 3.44
CA ILE A 322 8.28 -8.09 3.74
C ILE A 322 9.78 -7.79 3.68
N ILE A 323 10.61 -8.64 4.29
CA ILE A 323 12.07 -8.47 4.26
C ILE A 323 12.57 -8.53 2.82
N LEU A 324 12.20 -9.57 2.07
CA LEU A 324 12.61 -9.77 0.69
C LEU A 324 12.23 -8.57 -0.19
N PHE A 325 10.96 -8.13 -0.11
CA PHE A 325 10.49 -6.98 -0.89
C PHE A 325 11.09 -5.66 -0.45
N THR A 326 11.46 -5.51 0.82
CA THR A 326 12.14 -4.29 1.29
C THR A 326 13.53 -4.18 0.68
N PHE A 327 14.30 -5.27 0.66
CA PHE A 327 15.59 -5.30 -0.03
C PHE A 327 15.41 -5.03 -1.53
N PHE A 328 14.53 -5.78 -2.17
CA PHE A 328 14.22 -5.63 -3.59
C PHE A 328 13.87 -4.18 -3.95
N TYR A 329 12.86 -3.61 -3.29
CA TYR A 329 12.34 -2.29 -3.63
C TYR A 329 13.33 -1.17 -3.29
N THR A 330 14.16 -1.32 -2.27
CA THR A 330 15.22 -0.35 -1.96
C THR A 330 16.16 -0.16 -3.13
N PHE A 331 16.60 -1.23 -3.80
CA PHE A 331 17.47 -1.17 -4.98
C PHE A 331 16.75 -0.73 -6.26
N VAL A 332 15.47 -1.03 -6.38
CA VAL A 332 14.62 -0.51 -7.47
C VAL A 332 14.44 1.00 -7.35
N GLN A 333 14.16 1.48 -6.13
CA GLN A 333 13.90 2.90 -5.87
C GLN A 333 15.17 3.75 -6.02
N ILE A 334 16.28 3.24 -5.53
CA ILE A 334 17.58 3.94 -5.58
C ILE A 334 18.59 3.01 -6.25
N ASN A 335 18.77 3.19 -7.57
CA ASN A 335 19.80 2.47 -8.31
C ASN A 335 21.19 3.06 -8.01
N PRO A 336 22.13 2.31 -7.37
CA PRO A 336 23.43 2.84 -6.97
C PRO A 336 24.27 3.30 -8.14
N GLU A 337 24.24 2.59 -9.27
CA GLU A 337 24.96 2.92 -10.49
C GLU A 337 24.51 4.27 -11.06
N LYS A 338 23.20 4.45 -11.25
CA LYS A 338 22.62 5.72 -11.73
C LYS A 338 22.87 6.87 -10.76
N ALA A 339 22.82 6.61 -9.45
CA ALA A 339 23.13 7.62 -8.44
C ALA A 339 24.58 8.08 -8.50
N ALA A 340 25.53 7.14 -8.64
CA ALA A 340 26.95 7.44 -8.80
C ALA A 340 27.22 8.20 -10.10
N GLU A 341 26.61 7.79 -11.22
CA GLU A 341 26.72 8.48 -12.51
C GLU A 341 26.17 9.92 -12.46
N ASN A 342 25.02 10.13 -11.82
CA ASN A 342 24.43 11.45 -11.66
C ASN A 342 25.30 12.37 -10.80
N LEU A 343 25.87 11.86 -9.71
CA LEU A 343 26.83 12.62 -8.89
C LEU A 343 28.05 13.00 -9.72
N GLN A 344 28.61 12.06 -10.49
CA GLN A 344 29.77 12.33 -11.34
C GLN A 344 29.45 13.38 -12.42
N LYS A 345 28.30 13.26 -13.10
CA LYS A 345 27.86 14.23 -14.13
C LYS A 345 27.65 15.65 -13.54
N SER A 346 27.18 15.74 -12.31
CA SER A 346 27.01 17.03 -11.61
C SER A 346 28.29 17.58 -11.01
N GLY A 347 29.46 16.92 -11.18
CA GLY A 347 30.72 17.31 -10.59
C GLY A 347 30.74 17.23 -9.06
N ALA A 348 29.83 16.44 -8.47
CA ALA A 348 29.75 16.20 -7.05
C ALA A 348 30.41 14.85 -6.69
N TYR A 349 31.07 14.83 -5.52
CA TYR A 349 31.68 13.60 -5.01
C TYR A 349 31.47 13.47 -3.51
N ILE A 350 31.49 12.23 -3.02
CA ILE A 350 31.39 11.90 -1.60
C ILE A 350 32.80 12.04 -1.00
N HIS A 351 32.90 12.75 0.11
CA HIS A 351 34.19 12.93 0.78
C HIS A 351 34.85 11.59 1.14
N GLY A 352 36.12 11.40 0.73
CA GLY A 352 36.85 10.16 0.97
C GLY A 352 36.52 8.98 0.06
N VAL A 353 35.64 9.15 -0.95
CA VAL A 353 35.23 8.07 -1.88
C VAL A 353 35.60 8.47 -3.31
N ARG A 354 36.23 7.57 -4.07
CA ARG A 354 36.55 7.80 -5.48
C ARG A 354 35.27 7.91 -6.33
N PRO A 355 35.14 8.94 -7.20
CA PRO A 355 34.04 9.07 -8.14
C PRO A 355 33.92 7.85 -9.05
N GLY A 356 32.70 7.54 -9.49
CA GLY A 356 32.40 6.38 -10.33
C GLY A 356 32.18 5.10 -9.53
N LYS A 357 32.87 4.00 -9.84
CA LYS A 357 32.68 2.67 -9.20
C LYS A 357 32.82 2.70 -7.68
N GLY A 358 33.74 3.49 -7.13
CA GLY A 358 33.89 3.61 -5.68
C GLY A 358 32.64 4.21 -5.00
N THR A 359 32.02 5.19 -5.65
CA THR A 359 30.74 5.79 -5.19
C THR A 359 29.60 4.80 -5.27
N GLU A 360 29.53 4.00 -6.35
CA GLU A 360 28.56 2.93 -6.53
C GLU A 360 28.64 1.86 -5.42
N GLU A 361 29.85 1.37 -5.14
CA GLU A 361 30.11 0.40 -4.08
C GLU A 361 29.73 0.94 -2.69
N TYR A 362 30.10 2.19 -2.41
CA TYR A 362 29.72 2.87 -1.17
C TYR A 362 28.21 2.97 -1.02
N MET A 363 27.50 3.44 -2.07
CA MET A 363 26.05 3.57 -2.09
C MET A 363 25.36 2.19 -1.93
N SER A 364 25.85 1.17 -2.63
CA SER A 364 25.32 -0.21 -2.51
C SER A 364 25.46 -0.75 -1.09
N LYS A 365 26.61 -0.55 -0.45
CA LYS A 365 26.85 -0.96 0.94
C LYS A 365 25.94 -0.20 1.93
N LEU A 366 25.77 1.10 1.72
CA LEU A 366 24.89 1.92 2.54
C LEU A 366 23.43 1.50 2.39
N LEU A 367 22.95 1.33 1.15
CA LEU A 367 21.57 0.91 0.88
C LEU A 367 21.25 -0.46 1.48
N ARG A 368 22.19 -1.42 1.45
CA ARG A 368 22.01 -2.71 2.14
C ARG A 368 21.80 -2.52 3.64
N ARG A 369 22.59 -1.66 4.30
CA ARG A 369 22.43 -1.37 5.73
C ARG A 369 21.09 -0.70 6.03
N LEU A 370 20.69 0.28 5.22
CA LEU A 370 19.39 0.95 5.36
C LEU A 370 18.23 -0.02 5.10
N ALA A 371 18.34 -0.89 4.08
CA ALA A 371 17.34 -1.91 3.79
C ALA A 371 17.19 -2.91 4.95
N THR A 372 18.29 -3.30 5.62
CA THR A 372 18.24 -4.18 6.80
C THR A 372 17.47 -3.52 7.94
N VAL A 373 17.78 -2.27 8.28
CA VAL A 373 17.06 -1.54 9.33
C VAL A 373 15.60 -1.33 8.95
N GLY A 374 15.34 -0.91 7.70
CA GLY A 374 13.99 -0.71 7.17
C GLY A 374 13.14 -1.99 7.16
N SER A 375 13.73 -3.13 6.77
CA SER A 375 13.02 -4.41 6.73
C SER A 375 12.66 -4.94 8.12
N LEU A 376 13.54 -4.82 9.09
CA LEU A 376 13.25 -5.17 10.48
C LEU A 376 12.15 -4.28 11.06
N PHE A 377 12.24 -2.96 10.83
CA PHE A 377 11.22 -2.02 11.23
C PHE A 377 9.84 -2.37 10.64
N LEU A 378 9.76 -2.55 9.32
CA LEU A 378 8.50 -2.89 8.64
C LEU A 378 7.96 -4.23 9.09
N GLY A 379 8.82 -5.25 9.24
CA GLY A 379 8.44 -6.57 9.73
C GLY A 379 7.82 -6.50 11.12
N VAL A 380 8.50 -5.86 12.07
CA VAL A 380 8.01 -5.71 13.46
C VAL A 380 6.67 -4.98 13.49
N ILE A 381 6.56 -3.81 12.85
CA ILE A 381 5.32 -3.02 12.88
C ILE A 381 4.16 -3.76 12.19
N SER A 382 4.42 -4.52 11.12
CA SER A 382 3.36 -5.25 10.41
C SER A 382 2.86 -6.47 11.18
N ILE A 383 3.73 -7.14 11.94
CA ILE A 383 3.41 -8.35 12.69
C ILE A 383 2.87 -8.03 14.09
N LEU A 384 3.32 -6.91 14.68
CA LEU A 384 2.97 -6.53 16.05
C LEU A 384 1.47 -6.61 16.36
N PRO A 385 0.54 -6.10 15.52
CA PRO A 385 -0.90 -6.19 15.81
C PRO A 385 -1.44 -7.61 15.71
N ILE A 386 -0.88 -8.44 14.83
CA ILE A 386 -1.29 -9.84 14.67
C ILE A 386 -0.93 -10.60 15.96
N VAL A 387 0.31 -10.46 16.43
CA VAL A 387 0.78 -11.07 17.69
C VAL A 387 0.06 -10.48 18.90
N ALA A 388 -0.17 -9.16 18.90
CA ALA A 388 -0.89 -8.51 20.00
C ALA A 388 -2.32 -9.03 20.15
N LYS A 389 -3.02 -9.30 19.04
CA LYS A 389 -4.34 -9.94 19.04
C LYS A 389 -4.30 -11.29 19.74
N ASP A 390 -3.34 -12.15 19.37
CA ASP A 390 -3.25 -13.52 19.89
C ASP A 390 -2.81 -13.55 21.36
N VAL A 391 -1.87 -12.68 21.76
CA VAL A 391 -1.31 -12.65 23.14
C VAL A 391 -2.25 -11.94 24.12
N PHE A 392 -2.83 -10.81 23.71
CA PHE A 392 -3.68 -10.00 24.59
C PHE A 392 -5.18 -10.27 24.44
N GLY A 393 -5.58 -11.13 23.49
CA GLY A 393 -6.99 -11.44 23.22
C GLY A 393 -7.75 -10.22 22.71
N PHE A 394 -7.10 -9.32 21.96
CA PHE A 394 -7.77 -8.18 21.36
C PHE A 394 -8.81 -8.63 20.33
N SER A 395 -9.94 -7.91 20.29
CA SER A 395 -10.97 -8.09 19.27
C SER A 395 -10.40 -7.95 17.85
N GLU A 396 -11.02 -8.62 16.89
CA GLU A 396 -10.65 -8.51 15.47
C GLU A 396 -10.67 -7.07 14.94
N ALA A 397 -11.51 -6.22 15.53
CA ALA A 397 -11.54 -4.80 15.22
C ALA A 397 -10.18 -4.10 15.47
N VAL A 398 -9.36 -4.62 16.39
CA VAL A 398 -8.03 -4.09 16.75
C VAL A 398 -6.92 -4.62 15.84
N ALA A 399 -7.08 -5.80 15.24
CA ALA A 399 -6.08 -6.43 14.35
C ALA A 399 -5.76 -5.58 13.10
N PHE A 400 -6.61 -4.61 12.79
CA PHE A 400 -6.44 -3.66 11.70
C PHE A 400 -5.25 -2.68 11.84
N GLY A 401 -4.60 -2.60 13.02
CA GLY A 401 -3.77 -1.45 13.35
C GLY A 401 -2.46 -1.30 12.56
N GLY A 402 -1.69 -2.36 12.33
CA GLY A 402 -0.29 -2.23 11.94
C GLY A 402 -0.07 -1.77 10.49
N THR A 403 -0.48 -2.58 9.53
CA THR A 403 -0.28 -2.28 8.11
C THR A 403 -1.10 -1.08 7.65
N SER A 404 -2.33 -0.95 8.15
CA SER A 404 -3.21 0.18 7.83
C SER A 404 -2.66 1.49 8.37
N LEU A 405 -2.18 1.51 9.62
CA LEU A 405 -1.53 2.68 10.21
C LEU A 405 -0.25 3.05 9.46
N LEU A 406 0.58 2.07 9.08
CA LEU A 406 1.75 2.31 8.25
C LEU A 406 1.39 3.02 6.94
N ILE A 407 0.36 2.54 6.23
CA ILE A 407 -0.08 3.11 4.97
C ILE A 407 -0.63 4.53 5.16
N ILE A 408 -1.47 4.75 6.19
CA ILE A 408 -2.02 6.08 6.50
C ILE A 408 -0.88 7.07 6.77
N ILE A 409 0.05 6.71 7.65
CA ILE A 409 1.14 7.59 8.07
C ILE A 409 2.06 7.90 6.89
N SER A 410 2.45 6.88 6.13
CA SER A 410 3.38 7.04 5.02
C SER A 410 2.77 7.88 3.89
N THR A 411 1.52 7.57 3.50
CA THR A 411 0.80 8.36 2.48
C THR A 411 0.60 9.79 2.93
N GLY A 412 0.30 10.01 4.23
CA GLY A 412 0.20 11.34 4.82
C GLY A 412 1.53 12.12 4.78
N ILE A 413 2.65 11.47 5.15
CA ILE A 413 3.99 12.09 5.11
C ILE A 413 4.40 12.41 3.67
N GLU A 414 4.20 11.49 2.72
CA GLU A 414 4.48 11.72 1.30
C GLU A 414 3.65 12.89 0.76
N GLY A 415 2.37 12.92 1.14
CA GLY A 415 1.49 14.02 0.82
C GLY A 415 2.04 15.35 1.33
N ILE A 416 2.39 15.47 2.60
CA ILE A 416 2.93 16.70 3.19
C ILE A 416 4.21 17.13 2.46
N LYS A 417 5.18 16.22 2.25
CA LYS A 417 6.43 16.52 1.53
C LYS A 417 6.18 17.01 0.10
N GLN A 418 5.17 16.48 -0.57
CA GLN A 418 4.80 16.91 -1.92
C GLN A 418 4.17 18.31 -1.92
N LEU A 419 3.32 18.64 -0.92
CA LEU A 419 2.79 20.01 -0.74
C LEU A 419 3.91 21.02 -0.46
N GLU A 420 4.84 20.68 0.41
CA GLU A 420 6.01 21.52 0.68
C GLU A 420 6.82 21.78 -0.60
N GLY A 421 7.04 20.74 -1.42
CA GLY A 421 7.73 20.87 -2.70
C GLY A 421 7.01 21.82 -3.67
N TYR A 422 5.68 21.75 -3.79
CA TYR A 422 4.91 22.69 -4.62
C TYR A 422 4.99 24.12 -4.12
N LEU A 423 4.95 24.35 -2.81
CA LEU A 423 5.05 25.70 -2.21
C LEU A 423 6.44 26.29 -2.37
N LEU A 424 7.51 25.48 -2.18
CA LEU A 424 8.89 25.92 -2.38
C LEU A 424 9.16 26.33 -3.83
N LYS A 425 8.73 25.51 -4.80
CA LYS A 425 8.90 25.80 -6.23
C LYS A 425 8.31 27.18 -6.60
N ARG A 426 7.19 27.56 -6.01
CA ARG A 426 6.56 28.86 -6.28
C ARG A 426 7.30 30.03 -5.63
N LYS A 427 7.90 29.84 -4.44
CA LYS A 427 8.70 30.92 -3.83
C LYS A 427 9.89 31.27 -4.72
N TYR A 428 10.51 30.30 -5.37
CA TYR A 428 11.62 30.53 -6.30
C TYR A 428 11.17 31.25 -7.58
N VAL A 429 10.03 30.86 -8.17
CA VAL A 429 9.49 31.55 -9.38
C VAL A 429 9.09 32.98 -9.05
N GLY A 430 8.48 33.24 -7.90
CA GLY A 430 8.11 34.61 -7.50
C GLY A 430 9.28 35.55 -7.18
N PHE A 431 10.50 35.03 -7.02
CA PHE A 431 11.71 35.83 -6.93
C PHE A 431 12.24 36.24 -8.32
N MET A 432 12.06 35.42 -9.34
CA MET A 432 12.46 35.76 -10.71
C MET A 432 11.52 36.75 -11.38
N ASP A 433 10.21 36.68 -11.11
CA ASP A 433 9.24 37.67 -11.63
C ASP A 433 9.30 39.08 -10.99
N ARG A 434 10.10 39.25 -9.93
CA ARG A 434 10.32 40.57 -9.30
C ARG A 434 11.55 41.28 -9.80
N THR A 435 12.29 40.72 -10.75
CA THR A 435 13.48 41.28 -11.36
C THR A 435 13.29 41.75 -12.80
N GLU A 436 12.06 41.74 -13.31
CA GLU A 436 11.59 42.49 -14.47
C GLU A 436 10.59 43.59 -14.00
#